data_b0a5aa862619c41eeb263986ef224395
#
_entry.id   b0a5aa862619c41eeb263986ef224395
#
_cell.length_a   1.000
_cell.length_b   1.000
_cell.length_c   1.000
_cell.angle_alpha   90.00
_cell.angle_beta   90.00
_cell.angle_gamma   90.00
#
_symmetry.space_group_name_H-M   'P 1'
#
loop_
_entity.id
_entity.type
_entity.pdbx_description
1 polymer ?
#
loop_
_entity_poly.entity_id
_entity_poly.type
_entity_poly.pdbx_seq_one_letter_code
_entity_poly.pdbx_strand_id
1 'polypeptide(L)'
;MEKIKEISGKVLYGLLFAVLIPIILIFWAKHTHDVVTLPLPDKLLFGWIPLITGVIFICSGIWSLWHSGKGLPMNAFPPEKFVKNGLYAFTRHPIYLGAALVSFGLSAVAQSASGFWLVSPVFSLLMVAYVAGFENEKTESLFGPQDYKPFLSLPDASEISPSFADRLSSYFLVFLPWLIVYEAFIFIGASKDAIITNLPFEKRLPVWEFSEVFYAFTYLFVLSVPFVIRTRKQLRSFTTDIWFAIIIVGIIYLVFPMVVKQRDFIPHSFIGRFILFERSIDGEACALPSFHVILAFVAATYFGRSFVRYKWIWYLLAAVISLSCIMTGAHSIPDVVAGFITYIIIICRQRIWNFIRKQAERLSNSWREWRVGPVRIINHGFYGGAAGFIGTLLTGCFLGRQYALVCFAIMVCVIIGAGLWAQMIEGSPKLLRPYGYYGGLAGGILACVIAHFVFSIDLFILLASFAMSAPWIQATGRLRCLVQGCCHGRPSNENIGIHFTHPNSRVNKISGMAGVPLHPTQLYSIGTNIITGLVLIRLFSMGISASLIIGIYFILN
;
A
#
# COMPACT_ATOMS: atom_id res chain seq x y z
N MET A 1 24.91 -32.70 23.58
CA MET A 1 24.26 -31.46 24.07
C MET A 1 23.84 -30.55 22.91
N GLU A 2 24.71 -30.29 21.93
CA GLU A 2 24.39 -29.45 20.75
C GLU A 2 23.25 -30.00 19.89
N LYS A 3 23.27 -31.31 19.59
CA LYS A 3 22.20 -31.96 18.82
C LYS A 3 20.81 -31.86 19.45
N ILE A 4 20.75 -31.91 20.81
CA ILE A 4 19.50 -31.76 21.56
C ILE A 4 19.02 -30.31 21.48
N LYS A 5 19.92 -29.32 21.61
CA LYS A 5 19.60 -27.90 21.47
C LYS A 5 19.09 -27.57 20.05
N GLU A 6 19.68 -28.15 19.03
CA GLU A 6 19.25 -27.96 17.64
C GLU A 6 17.87 -28.57 17.39
N ILE A 7 17.61 -29.79 17.87
CA ILE A 7 16.28 -30.44 17.74
C ILE A 7 15.22 -29.63 18.50
N SER A 8 15.52 -29.23 19.75
CA SER A 8 14.62 -28.41 20.55
C SER A 8 14.32 -27.05 19.89
N GLY A 9 15.34 -26.43 19.28
CA GLY A 9 15.17 -25.19 18.52
C GLY A 9 14.27 -25.36 17.29
N LYS A 10 14.45 -26.45 16.54
CA LYS A 10 13.59 -26.78 15.38
C LYS A 10 12.14 -27.04 15.79
N VAL A 11 11.93 -27.78 16.90
CA VAL A 11 10.59 -28.05 17.43
C VAL A 11 9.92 -26.73 17.89
N LEU A 12 10.65 -25.90 18.65
CA LEU A 12 10.13 -24.62 19.13
C LEU A 12 9.76 -23.69 17.95
N TYR A 13 10.60 -23.63 16.92
CA TYR A 13 10.32 -22.87 15.70
C TYR A 13 9.07 -23.38 14.99
N GLY A 14 8.94 -24.71 14.84
CA GLY A 14 7.76 -25.32 14.24
C GLY A 14 6.49 -25.03 15.02
N LEU A 15 6.53 -25.12 16.36
CA LEU A 15 5.40 -24.78 17.23
C LEU A 15 5.01 -23.30 17.12
N LEU A 16 5.99 -22.40 17.01
CA LEU A 16 5.72 -20.97 16.85
C LEU A 16 4.89 -20.70 15.58
N PHE A 17 5.32 -21.23 14.44
CA PHE A 17 4.70 -20.92 13.14
C PHE A 17 3.47 -21.79 12.85
N ALA A 18 3.45 -23.06 13.26
CA ALA A 18 2.35 -23.98 12.98
C ALA A 18 1.22 -23.94 14.01
N VAL A 19 1.47 -23.44 15.23
CA VAL A 19 0.50 -23.45 16.34
C VAL A 19 0.26 -22.06 16.89
N LEU A 20 1.29 -21.38 17.40
CA LEU A 20 1.12 -20.12 18.12
C LEU A 20 0.61 -18.99 17.22
N ILE A 21 1.22 -18.79 16.03
CA ILE A 21 0.77 -17.75 15.09
C ILE A 21 -0.67 -17.99 14.64
N PRO A 22 -1.11 -19.18 14.17
CA PRO A 22 -2.51 -19.44 13.88
C PRO A 22 -3.46 -19.18 15.05
N ILE A 23 -3.09 -19.57 16.27
CA ILE A 23 -3.90 -19.28 17.47
C ILE A 23 -4.07 -17.76 17.67
N ILE A 24 -2.98 -16.99 17.55
CA ILE A 24 -3.03 -15.53 17.68
C ILE A 24 -3.94 -14.93 16.59
N LEU A 25 -3.84 -15.38 15.34
CA LEU A 25 -4.67 -14.88 14.25
C LEU A 25 -6.16 -15.22 14.46
N ILE A 26 -6.47 -16.43 14.93
CA ILE A 26 -7.85 -16.84 15.25
C ILE A 26 -8.39 -16.03 16.44
N PHE A 27 -7.58 -15.84 17.47
CA PHE A 27 -7.95 -15.02 18.62
C PHE A 27 -8.24 -13.58 18.19
N TRP A 28 -7.38 -13.00 17.35
CA TRP A 28 -7.58 -11.66 16.82
C TRP A 28 -8.87 -11.56 15.99
N ALA A 29 -9.11 -12.52 15.07
CA ALA A 29 -10.32 -12.56 14.27
C ALA A 29 -11.60 -12.66 15.15
N LYS A 30 -11.57 -13.45 16.23
CA LYS A 30 -12.69 -13.55 17.18
C LYS A 30 -12.92 -12.25 17.96
N HIS A 31 -11.85 -11.59 18.40
CA HIS A 31 -11.94 -10.36 19.20
C HIS A 31 -12.44 -9.15 18.39
N THR A 32 -12.29 -9.19 17.07
CA THR A 32 -12.71 -8.12 16.17
C THR A 32 -13.96 -8.48 15.37
N HIS A 33 -14.63 -9.60 15.71
CA HIS A 33 -15.80 -10.10 14.96
C HIS A 33 -16.93 -9.08 14.86
N ASP A 34 -17.26 -8.43 15.97
CA ASP A 34 -18.37 -7.47 16.05
C ASP A 34 -18.02 -6.11 15.43
N VAL A 35 -16.75 -5.89 15.10
CA VAL A 35 -16.25 -4.63 14.56
C VAL A 35 -16.23 -4.64 13.04
N VAL A 36 -15.89 -5.79 12.44
CA VAL A 36 -15.81 -5.93 10.98
C VAL A 36 -17.05 -6.65 10.49
N THR A 37 -18.03 -5.85 10.05
CA THR A 37 -19.35 -6.32 9.59
C THR A 37 -19.50 -6.32 8.07
N LEU A 38 -18.37 -6.38 7.34
CA LEU A 38 -18.37 -6.42 5.88
C LEU A 38 -18.95 -7.75 5.35
N PRO A 39 -19.59 -7.73 4.16
CA PRO A 39 -20.17 -8.93 3.59
C PRO A 39 -19.10 -9.99 3.30
N LEU A 40 -19.51 -11.25 3.35
CA LEU A 40 -18.66 -12.40 3.01
C LEU A 40 -19.24 -13.15 1.80
N PRO A 41 -18.37 -13.77 0.97
CA PRO A 41 -18.87 -14.62 -0.12
C PRO A 41 -19.67 -15.80 0.42
N ASP A 42 -20.97 -15.89 0.04
CA ASP A 42 -21.90 -16.93 0.53
C ASP A 42 -21.60 -18.31 -0.05
N LYS A 43 -20.91 -18.37 -1.20
CA LYS A 43 -20.61 -19.65 -1.85
C LYS A 43 -19.42 -20.34 -1.18
N LEU A 44 -19.64 -21.51 -0.64
CA LEU A 44 -18.65 -22.36 0.04
C LEU A 44 -17.36 -22.57 -0.79
N LEU A 45 -17.47 -22.58 -2.12
CA LEU A 45 -16.35 -22.72 -3.05
C LEU A 45 -15.31 -21.58 -2.91
N PHE A 46 -15.73 -20.34 -2.63
CA PHE A 46 -14.83 -19.21 -2.43
C PHE A 46 -13.92 -19.38 -1.20
N GLY A 47 -14.33 -20.19 -0.23
CA GLY A 47 -13.50 -20.54 0.92
C GLY A 47 -12.65 -21.80 0.67
N TRP A 48 -13.25 -22.86 0.14
CA TRP A 48 -12.55 -24.14 -0.03
C TRP A 48 -11.47 -24.12 -1.10
N ILE A 49 -11.68 -23.41 -2.22
CA ILE A 49 -10.67 -23.33 -3.29
C ILE A 49 -9.35 -22.73 -2.77
N PRO A 50 -9.31 -21.50 -2.18
CA PRO A 50 -8.06 -20.97 -1.66
C PRO A 50 -7.50 -21.80 -0.50
N LEU A 51 -8.35 -22.39 0.36
CA LEU A 51 -7.91 -23.22 1.47
C LEU A 51 -7.15 -24.47 0.95
N ILE A 52 -7.75 -25.23 0.06
CA ILE A 52 -7.15 -26.44 -0.50
C ILE A 52 -5.88 -26.08 -1.31
N THR A 53 -5.96 -25.07 -2.15
CA THR A 53 -4.81 -24.60 -2.94
C THR A 53 -3.67 -24.17 -2.01
N GLY A 54 -3.97 -23.42 -0.96
CA GLY A 54 -2.98 -22.97 0.02
C GLY A 54 -2.31 -24.13 0.75
N VAL A 55 -3.07 -25.16 1.16
CA VAL A 55 -2.52 -26.37 1.77
C VAL A 55 -1.61 -27.11 0.79
N ILE A 56 -2.01 -27.24 -0.46
CA ILE A 56 -1.16 -27.85 -1.51
C ILE A 56 0.15 -27.09 -1.68
N PHE A 57 0.10 -25.74 -1.69
CA PHE A 57 1.30 -24.92 -1.82
C PHE A 57 2.24 -25.08 -0.62
N ILE A 58 1.70 -25.11 0.59
CA ILE A 58 2.50 -25.34 1.81
C ILE A 58 3.13 -26.73 1.79
N CYS A 59 2.32 -27.78 1.62
CA CYS A 59 2.80 -29.17 1.65
C CYS A 59 3.83 -29.45 0.57
N SER A 60 3.55 -29.04 -0.68
CA SER A 60 4.47 -29.23 -1.80
C SER A 60 5.73 -28.36 -1.65
N GLY A 61 5.63 -27.16 -1.10
CA GLY A 61 6.78 -26.30 -0.80
C GLY A 61 7.69 -26.95 0.27
N ILE A 62 7.12 -27.44 1.36
CA ILE A 62 7.86 -28.16 2.42
C ILE A 62 8.50 -29.43 1.86
N TRP A 63 7.76 -30.21 1.06
CA TRP A 63 8.27 -31.41 0.40
C TRP A 63 9.48 -31.13 -0.49
N SER A 64 9.41 -30.05 -1.30
CA SER A 64 10.51 -29.65 -2.18
C SER A 64 11.76 -29.22 -1.38
N LEU A 65 11.60 -28.50 -0.26
CA LEU A 65 12.71 -28.15 0.63
C LEU A 65 13.31 -29.37 1.29
N TRP A 66 12.50 -30.30 1.74
CA TRP A 66 12.99 -31.54 2.37
C TRP A 66 13.80 -32.41 1.39
N HIS A 67 13.22 -32.72 0.22
CA HIS A 67 13.87 -33.63 -0.73
C HIS A 67 15.04 -32.98 -1.47
N SER A 68 14.86 -31.78 -2.00
CA SER A 68 15.85 -31.10 -2.84
C SER A 68 16.78 -30.21 -2.05
N GLY A 69 16.26 -29.54 -1.01
CA GLY A 69 16.99 -28.60 -0.18
C GLY A 69 17.72 -29.24 1.01
N LYS A 70 17.37 -30.49 1.35
CA LYS A 70 17.86 -31.20 2.53
C LYS A 70 17.62 -30.45 3.84
N GLY A 71 16.49 -29.77 3.95
CA GLY A 71 16.14 -28.99 5.13
C GLY A 71 14.66 -28.66 5.22
N LEU A 72 14.27 -27.93 6.25
CA LEU A 72 12.91 -27.47 6.50
C LEU A 72 12.78 -25.96 6.23
N PRO A 73 11.56 -25.41 6.09
CA PRO A 73 11.32 -23.99 5.89
C PRO A 73 11.56 -23.20 7.18
N MET A 74 12.78 -23.22 7.69
CA MET A 74 13.15 -22.62 8.96
C MET A 74 14.31 -21.65 8.75
N ASN A 75 14.06 -20.35 8.86
CA ASN A 75 15.12 -19.36 8.69
C ASN A 75 16.22 -19.43 9.75
N ALA A 76 15.91 -19.93 10.94
CA ALA A 76 16.90 -20.21 11.95
C ALA A 76 17.75 -21.46 11.62
N PHE A 77 17.22 -22.38 10.83
CA PHE A 77 17.86 -23.62 10.40
C PHE A 77 17.63 -23.79 8.89
N PRO A 78 18.31 -22.99 8.06
CA PRO A 78 18.06 -22.94 6.62
C PRO A 78 18.38 -24.28 5.94
N PRO A 79 17.75 -24.57 4.79
CA PRO A 79 18.11 -25.75 3.98
C PRO A 79 19.58 -25.65 3.51
N GLU A 80 20.19 -26.81 3.26
CA GLU A 80 21.59 -26.88 2.80
C GLU A 80 21.76 -26.45 1.33
N LYS A 81 20.71 -26.59 0.52
CA LYS A 81 20.76 -26.28 -0.91
C LYS A 81 19.61 -25.38 -1.32
N PHE A 82 19.91 -24.48 -2.26
CA PHE A 82 18.89 -23.65 -2.88
C PHE A 82 17.97 -24.49 -3.77
N VAL A 83 16.64 -24.34 -3.58
CA VAL A 83 15.60 -25.11 -4.27
C VAL A 83 14.96 -24.25 -5.36
N LYS A 84 14.93 -24.78 -6.58
CA LYS A 84 14.35 -24.13 -7.78
C LYS A 84 13.41 -25.02 -8.59
N ASN A 85 13.08 -26.19 -8.07
CA ASN A 85 12.17 -27.17 -8.70
C ASN A 85 10.82 -27.25 -7.97
N GLY A 86 9.87 -28.01 -8.53
CA GLY A 86 8.52 -28.11 -8.00
C GLY A 86 7.79 -26.76 -8.01
N LEU A 87 7.06 -26.44 -6.94
CA LEU A 87 6.39 -25.14 -6.82
C LEU A 87 7.34 -23.94 -6.72
N TYR A 88 8.61 -24.16 -6.38
CA TYR A 88 9.61 -23.11 -6.47
C TYR A 88 9.89 -22.69 -7.92
N ALA A 89 9.72 -23.57 -8.91
CA ALA A 89 9.76 -23.18 -10.31
C ALA A 89 8.59 -22.28 -10.72
N PHE A 90 7.47 -22.35 -10.02
CA PHE A 90 6.30 -21.52 -10.28
C PHE A 90 6.39 -20.16 -9.58
N THR A 91 6.67 -20.12 -8.27
CA THR A 91 6.83 -18.89 -7.48
C THR A 91 8.00 -19.02 -6.52
N ARG A 92 8.67 -17.89 -6.22
CA ARG A 92 9.85 -17.88 -5.34
C ARG A 92 9.53 -18.27 -3.89
N HIS A 93 8.31 -18.01 -3.44
CA HIS A 93 7.89 -18.18 -2.06
C HIS A 93 6.55 -18.93 -1.93
N PRO A 94 6.48 -20.21 -2.35
CA PRO A 94 5.22 -20.95 -2.40
C PRO A 94 4.58 -21.15 -1.02
N ILE A 95 5.38 -21.33 0.04
CA ILE A 95 4.87 -21.55 1.40
C ILE A 95 4.18 -20.28 1.93
N TYR A 96 4.75 -19.09 1.71
CA TYR A 96 4.13 -17.83 2.14
C TYR A 96 2.85 -17.54 1.37
N LEU A 97 2.85 -17.77 0.06
CA LEU A 97 1.63 -17.65 -0.75
C LEU A 97 0.56 -18.65 -0.28
N GLY A 98 0.97 -19.90 0.02
CA GLY A 98 0.09 -20.92 0.56
C GLY A 98 -0.51 -20.50 1.92
N ALA A 99 0.30 -19.93 2.82
CA ALA A 99 -0.17 -19.46 4.13
C ALA A 99 -1.19 -18.32 4.00
N ALA A 100 -0.97 -17.38 3.09
CA ALA A 100 -1.94 -16.33 2.78
C ALA A 100 -3.26 -16.92 2.27
N LEU A 101 -3.22 -17.82 1.30
CA LEU A 101 -4.39 -18.51 0.75
C LEU A 101 -5.15 -19.30 1.82
N VAL A 102 -4.44 -20.02 2.71
CA VAL A 102 -5.05 -20.73 3.85
C VAL A 102 -5.77 -19.76 4.77
N SER A 103 -5.17 -18.61 5.08
CA SER A 103 -5.79 -17.59 5.94
C SER A 103 -7.10 -17.06 5.36
N PHE A 104 -7.11 -16.67 4.09
CA PHE A 104 -8.33 -16.24 3.40
C PHE A 104 -9.38 -17.35 3.30
N GLY A 105 -8.95 -18.56 2.88
CA GLY A 105 -9.83 -19.71 2.72
C GLY A 105 -10.47 -20.13 4.04
N LEU A 106 -9.68 -20.25 5.10
CA LEU A 106 -10.18 -20.61 6.44
C LEU A 106 -11.15 -19.54 6.96
N SER A 107 -10.84 -18.27 6.78
CA SER A 107 -11.70 -17.17 7.22
C SER A 107 -13.05 -17.18 6.49
N ALA A 108 -13.06 -17.47 5.18
CA ALA A 108 -14.27 -17.58 4.39
C ALA A 108 -15.11 -18.83 4.78
N VAL A 109 -14.46 -19.99 4.96
CA VAL A 109 -15.15 -21.23 5.41
C VAL A 109 -15.74 -21.05 6.81
N ALA A 110 -14.99 -20.38 7.70
CA ALA A 110 -15.44 -20.10 9.08
C ALA A 110 -16.45 -18.94 9.15
N GLN A 111 -16.83 -18.34 8.02
CA GLN A 111 -17.73 -17.18 7.95
C GLN A 111 -17.29 -16.03 8.87
N SER A 112 -15.98 -15.77 8.93
CA SER A 112 -15.40 -14.71 9.75
C SER A 112 -15.08 -13.48 8.92
N ALA A 113 -15.93 -12.46 8.96
CA ALA A 113 -15.71 -11.19 8.26
C ALA A 113 -14.39 -10.51 8.70
N SER A 114 -14.12 -10.49 9.99
CA SER A 114 -12.87 -9.98 10.54
C SER A 114 -11.66 -10.80 10.08
N GLY A 115 -11.77 -12.13 10.08
CA GLY A 115 -10.72 -13.00 9.56
C GLY A 115 -10.40 -12.70 8.10
N PHE A 116 -11.43 -12.53 7.27
CA PHE A 116 -11.30 -12.33 5.82
C PHE A 116 -10.82 -10.92 5.45
N TRP A 117 -11.44 -9.87 6.01
CA TRP A 117 -11.21 -8.48 5.59
C TRP A 117 -10.13 -7.74 6.40
N LEU A 118 -9.80 -8.21 7.60
CA LEU A 118 -8.81 -7.59 8.47
C LEU A 118 -7.59 -8.49 8.66
N VAL A 119 -7.77 -9.67 9.22
CA VAL A 119 -6.64 -10.51 9.65
C VAL A 119 -5.87 -11.07 8.46
N SER A 120 -6.55 -11.64 7.46
CA SER A 120 -5.88 -12.24 6.29
C SER A 120 -5.13 -11.23 5.42
N PRO A 121 -5.67 -10.04 5.11
CA PRO A 121 -4.91 -9.00 4.39
C PRO A 121 -3.68 -8.54 5.17
N VAL A 122 -3.81 -8.24 6.48
CA VAL A 122 -2.68 -7.80 7.30
C VAL A 122 -1.62 -8.89 7.42
N PHE A 123 -2.03 -10.14 7.64
CA PHE A 123 -1.11 -11.28 7.65
C PHE A 123 -0.37 -11.43 6.32
N SER A 124 -1.07 -11.29 5.20
CA SER A 124 -0.45 -11.34 3.87
C SER A 124 0.55 -10.21 3.65
N LEU A 125 0.22 -8.99 4.07
CA LEU A 125 1.15 -7.84 4.00
C LEU A 125 2.38 -8.05 4.89
N LEU A 126 2.22 -8.62 6.08
CA LEU A 126 3.33 -8.98 6.97
C LEU A 126 4.24 -10.03 6.32
N MET A 127 3.66 -11.04 5.61
CA MET A 127 4.45 -12.02 4.85
C MET A 127 5.25 -11.35 3.72
N VAL A 128 4.63 -10.45 2.97
CA VAL A 128 5.32 -9.68 1.92
C VAL A 128 6.45 -8.83 2.50
N ALA A 129 6.20 -8.12 3.60
CA ALA A 129 7.21 -7.29 4.28
C ALA A 129 8.38 -8.14 4.81
N TYR A 130 8.09 -9.29 5.42
CA TYR A 130 9.11 -10.23 5.90
C TYR A 130 9.97 -10.79 4.77
N VAL A 131 9.33 -11.23 3.68
CA VAL A 131 10.02 -11.74 2.50
C VAL A 131 10.92 -10.67 1.86
N ALA A 132 10.38 -9.47 1.66
CA ALA A 132 11.11 -8.37 1.01
C ALA A 132 12.25 -7.82 1.89
N GLY A 133 12.02 -7.69 3.19
CA GLY A 133 12.95 -7.05 4.11
C GLY A 133 13.98 -7.99 4.73
N PHE A 134 13.71 -9.27 4.79
CA PHE A 134 14.56 -10.22 5.51
C PHE A 134 14.89 -11.49 4.72
N GLU A 135 13.88 -12.22 4.24
CA GLU A 135 14.05 -13.53 3.62
C GLU A 135 14.90 -13.51 2.35
N ASN A 136 14.63 -12.55 1.46
CA ASN A 136 15.37 -12.44 0.20
C ASN A 136 16.85 -12.14 0.44
N GLU A 137 17.16 -11.21 1.35
CA GLU A 137 18.55 -10.85 1.69
C GLU A 137 19.28 -12.02 2.35
N LYS A 138 18.62 -12.71 3.27
CA LYS A 138 19.20 -13.88 3.94
C LYS A 138 19.46 -15.01 2.96
N THR A 139 18.52 -15.29 2.04
CA THR A 139 18.69 -16.31 1.00
C THR A 139 19.87 -15.97 0.09
N GLU A 140 20.00 -14.71 -0.33
CA GLU A 140 21.13 -14.25 -1.14
C GLU A 140 22.46 -14.31 -0.40
N SER A 141 22.47 -14.01 0.90
CA SER A 141 23.68 -14.13 1.74
C SER A 141 24.15 -15.58 1.93
N LEU A 142 23.22 -16.56 1.96
CA LEU A 142 23.52 -17.98 2.16
C LEU A 142 23.95 -18.69 0.88
N PHE A 143 23.27 -18.41 -0.22
CA PHE A 143 23.42 -19.15 -1.48
C PHE A 143 24.08 -18.33 -2.60
N GLY A 144 24.41 -17.05 -2.33
CA GLY A 144 24.87 -16.10 -3.35
C GLY A 144 23.75 -15.68 -4.32
N PRO A 145 24.06 -14.78 -5.26
CA PRO A 145 23.12 -14.39 -6.30
C PRO A 145 22.80 -15.60 -7.18
N GLN A 146 21.49 -15.94 -7.27
CA GLN A 146 21.02 -17.09 -8.02
C GLN A 146 20.48 -16.63 -9.38
N ASP A 147 21.03 -17.18 -10.45
CA ASP A 147 20.44 -17.07 -11.79
C ASP A 147 19.21 -17.99 -11.89
N TYR A 148 18.14 -17.53 -11.25
CA TYR A 148 16.90 -18.29 -11.12
C TYR A 148 15.70 -17.35 -11.28
N LYS A 149 14.82 -17.70 -12.22
CA LYS A 149 13.61 -16.96 -12.52
C LYS A 149 12.40 -17.90 -12.47
N PRO A 150 11.56 -17.83 -11.44
CA PRO A 150 10.31 -18.60 -11.39
C PRO A 150 9.35 -18.12 -12.47
N PHE A 151 8.36 -18.95 -12.82
CA PHE A 151 7.33 -18.60 -13.80
C PHE A 151 6.61 -17.31 -13.42
N LEU A 152 6.10 -17.21 -12.18
CA LEU A 152 5.44 -16.01 -11.68
C LEU A 152 6.48 -15.00 -11.18
N SER A 153 7.05 -14.25 -12.10
CA SER A 153 8.07 -13.24 -11.82
C SER A 153 7.95 -12.04 -12.74
N LEU A 154 8.33 -10.88 -12.21
CA LEU A 154 8.38 -9.66 -13.00
C LEU A 154 9.43 -9.80 -14.12
N PRO A 155 9.10 -9.51 -15.41
CA PRO A 155 10.08 -9.55 -16.50
C PRO A 155 11.33 -8.72 -16.19
N ASP A 156 12.48 -9.16 -16.67
CA ASP A 156 13.72 -8.38 -16.56
C ASP A 156 13.67 -7.11 -17.42
N ALA A 157 14.60 -6.18 -17.20
CA ALA A 157 14.64 -4.90 -17.91
C ALA A 157 15.46 -4.97 -19.21
N SER A 158 15.47 -6.10 -19.91
CA SER A 158 16.19 -6.30 -21.16
C SER A 158 15.39 -5.84 -22.39
N GLU A 159 16.10 -5.51 -23.47
CA GLU A 159 15.49 -5.17 -24.76
C GLU A 159 15.17 -6.43 -25.61
N ILE A 160 15.33 -7.64 -25.05
CA ILE A 160 15.02 -8.90 -25.70
C ILE A 160 13.50 -9.07 -25.83
N SER A 161 13.06 -9.74 -26.89
CA SER A 161 11.65 -10.07 -27.08
C SER A 161 11.13 -10.97 -25.96
N PRO A 162 9.94 -10.68 -25.39
CA PRO A 162 9.36 -11.51 -24.34
C PRO A 162 9.01 -12.89 -24.86
N SER A 163 9.33 -13.93 -24.10
CA SER A 163 8.83 -15.28 -24.35
C SER A 163 7.32 -15.37 -24.07
N PHE A 164 6.69 -16.46 -24.50
CA PHE A 164 5.28 -16.71 -24.15
C PHE A 164 5.09 -16.81 -22.63
N ALA A 165 6.03 -17.44 -21.92
CA ALA A 165 6.00 -17.51 -20.46
C ALA A 165 6.11 -16.14 -19.79
N ASP A 166 6.96 -15.22 -20.29
CA ASP A 166 7.03 -13.84 -19.77
C ASP A 166 5.70 -13.09 -19.94
N ARG A 167 5.03 -13.27 -21.10
CA ARG A 167 3.72 -12.65 -21.38
C ARG A 167 2.63 -13.21 -20.47
N LEU A 168 2.59 -14.52 -20.31
CA LEU A 168 1.61 -15.20 -19.47
C LEU A 168 1.83 -14.88 -17.99
N SER A 169 3.08 -14.84 -17.54
CA SER A 169 3.42 -14.37 -16.19
C SER A 169 2.93 -12.95 -15.94
N SER A 170 3.23 -12.00 -16.86
CA SER A 170 2.74 -10.63 -16.76
C SER A 170 1.23 -10.56 -16.79
N TYR A 171 0.56 -11.41 -17.56
CA TYR A 171 -0.88 -11.49 -17.59
C TYR A 171 -1.46 -11.82 -16.21
N PHE A 172 -0.95 -12.85 -15.55
CA PHE A 172 -1.37 -13.19 -14.18
C PHE A 172 -1.01 -12.11 -13.17
N LEU A 173 0.19 -11.52 -13.27
CA LEU A 173 0.64 -10.46 -12.37
C LEU A 173 -0.16 -9.15 -12.49
N VAL A 174 -0.84 -8.94 -13.60
CA VAL A 174 -1.65 -7.73 -13.87
C VAL A 174 -3.11 -7.98 -13.55
N PHE A 175 -3.72 -8.95 -14.27
CA PHE A 175 -5.17 -9.06 -14.29
C PHE A 175 -5.74 -9.77 -13.06
N LEU A 176 -5.01 -10.69 -12.45
CA LEU A 176 -5.48 -11.34 -11.22
C LEU A 176 -5.53 -10.37 -10.03
N PRO A 177 -4.47 -9.58 -9.72
CA PRO A 177 -4.57 -8.56 -8.68
C PRO A 177 -5.63 -7.48 -8.97
N TRP A 178 -5.74 -7.06 -10.24
CA TRP A 178 -6.77 -6.11 -10.64
C TRP A 178 -8.18 -6.66 -10.36
N LEU A 179 -8.45 -7.87 -10.81
CA LEU A 179 -9.75 -8.53 -10.61
C LEU A 179 -10.07 -8.67 -9.12
N ILE A 180 -9.10 -9.18 -8.31
CA ILE A 180 -9.32 -9.37 -6.87
C ILE A 180 -9.64 -8.02 -6.19
N VAL A 181 -8.87 -6.97 -6.47
CA VAL A 181 -9.07 -5.67 -5.83
C VAL A 181 -10.38 -5.03 -6.29
N TYR A 182 -10.65 -5.04 -7.59
CA TYR A 182 -11.87 -4.45 -8.17
C TYR A 182 -13.13 -5.14 -7.66
N GLU A 183 -13.19 -6.46 -7.76
CA GLU A 183 -14.32 -7.27 -7.29
C GLU A 183 -14.52 -7.16 -5.77
N ALA A 184 -13.43 -7.02 -4.99
CA ALA A 184 -13.54 -6.80 -3.55
C ALA A 184 -14.30 -5.49 -3.24
N PHE A 185 -14.01 -4.40 -3.94
CA PHE A 185 -14.73 -3.13 -3.74
C PHE A 185 -16.18 -3.19 -4.23
N ILE A 186 -16.45 -3.85 -5.36
CA ILE A 186 -17.83 -4.07 -5.83
C ILE A 186 -18.60 -4.90 -4.82
N PHE A 187 -18.01 -5.97 -4.34
CA PHE A 187 -18.63 -6.89 -3.38
C PHE A 187 -18.92 -6.23 -2.02
N ILE A 188 -18.00 -5.38 -1.52
CA ILE A 188 -18.24 -4.57 -0.33
C ILE A 188 -19.39 -3.59 -0.55
N GLY A 189 -19.55 -3.12 -1.77
CA GLY A 189 -20.61 -2.21 -2.17
C GLY A 189 -20.36 -0.76 -1.75
N ALA A 190 -21.33 0.09 -2.06
CA ALA A 190 -21.27 1.51 -1.76
C ALA A 190 -21.51 1.77 -0.27
N SER A 191 -20.68 2.63 0.33
CA SER A 191 -20.95 3.17 1.67
C SER A 191 -22.22 4.02 1.67
N LYS A 192 -22.96 4.05 2.78
CA LYS A 192 -24.15 4.90 2.94
C LYS A 192 -23.85 6.39 2.73
N ASP A 193 -22.62 6.82 3.03
CA ASP A 193 -22.14 8.20 2.89
C ASP A 193 -21.39 8.42 1.57
N ALA A 194 -21.57 7.56 0.57
CA ALA A 194 -20.88 7.69 -0.69
C ALA A 194 -21.29 8.96 -1.44
N ILE A 195 -20.29 9.63 -2.01
CA ILE A 195 -20.49 10.87 -2.77
C ILE A 195 -20.91 10.50 -4.20
N ILE A 196 -22.04 11.07 -4.65
CA ILE A 196 -22.50 10.89 -6.03
C ILE A 196 -21.64 11.76 -6.95
N THR A 197 -21.03 11.14 -7.96
CA THR A 197 -20.12 11.84 -8.89
C THR A 197 -20.84 12.50 -10.07
N ASN A 198 -22.08 12.11 -10.35
CA ASN A 198 -22.83 12.66 -11.49
C ASN A 198 -23.03 14.17 -11.38
N LEU A 199 -22.74 14.89 -12.45
CA LEU A 199 -23.12 16.29 -12.60
C LEU A 199 -24.63 16.42 -12.85
N PRO A 200 -25.27 17.51 -12.40
CA PRO A 200 -26.73 17.65 -12.51
C PRO A 200 -27.31 17.48 -13.93
N PHE A 201 -26.59 17.95 -14.94
CA PHE A 201 -27.02 17.86 -16.33
C PHE A 201 -26.85 16.44 -16.93
N GLU A 202 -25.95 15.62 -16.40
CA GLU A 202 -25.71 14.26 -16.92
C GLU A 202 -26.93 13.35 -16.79
N LYS A 203 -27.78 13.62 -15.80
CA LYS A 203 -29.05 12.89 -15.62
C LYS A 203 -29.99 13.01 -16.82
N ARG A 204 -29.81 14.06 -17.64
CA ARG A 204 -30.64 14.33 -18.84
C ARG A 204 -30.02 13.76 -20.13
N LEU A 205 -28.79 13.26 -20.07
CA LEU A 205 -28.14 12.67 -21.24
C LEU A 205 -28.78 11.31 -21.56
N PRO A 206 -29.12 11.02 -22.81
CA PRO A 206 -29.63 9.71 -23.18
C PRO A 206 -28.54 8.63 -23.02
N VAL A 207 -28.97 7.40 -22.78
CA VAL A 207 -28.09 6.22 -22.87
C VAL A 207 -28.03 5.78 -24.34
N TRP A 208 -26.83 5.72 -24.89
CA TRP A 208 -26.60 5.28 -26.26
C TRP A 208 -26.16 3.81 -26.24
N GLU A 209 -27.07 2.90 -26.50
CA GLU A 209 -26.81 1.46 -26.41
C GLU A 209 -25.58 1.02 -27.21
N PHE A 210 -25.42 1.55 -28.45
CA PHE A 210 -24.27 1.19 -29.29
C PHE A 210 -22.90 1.55 -28.69
N SER A 211 -22.85 2.51 -27.78
CA SER A 211 -21.60 2.89 -27.10
C SER A 211 -21.03 1.76 -26.25
N GLU A 212 -21.85 0.80 -25.84
CA GLU A 212 -21.45 -0.40 -25.10
C GLU A 212 -20.41 -1.25 -25.85
N VAL A 213 -20.47 -1.28 -27.16
CA VAL A 213 -19.48 -2.00 -27.98
C VAL A 213 -18.07 -1.48 -27.72
N PHE A 214 -17.91 -0.17 -27.59
CA PHE A 214 -16.61 0.45 -27.29
C PHE A 214 -16.25 0.31 -25.81
N TYR A 215 -17.24 0.37 -24.94
CA TYR A 215 -17.04 0.16 -23.50
C TYR A 215 -16.52 -1.25 -23.22
N ALA A 216 -17.23 -2.29 -23.68
CA ALA A 216 -16.83 -3.68 -23.54
C ALA A 216 -15.52 -4.00 -24.29
N PHE A 217 -15.24 -3.32 -25.41
CA PHE A 217 -13.98 -3.49 -26.14
C PHE A 217 -12.74 -3.12 -25.30
N THR A 218 -12.90 -2.32 -24.25
CA THR A 218 -11.81 -2.00 -23.32
C THR A 218 -11.13 -3.25 -22.79
N TYR A 219 -11.90 -4.27 -22.41
CA TYR A 219 -11.35 -5.52 -21.89
C TYR A 219 -10.45 -6.21 -22.91
N LEU A 220 -10.93 -6.38 -24.14
CA LEU A 220 -10.13 -6.99 -25.21
C LEU A 220 -8.89 -6.16 -25.54
N PHE A 221 -9.00 -4.83 -25.57
CA PHE A 221 -7.90 -3.92 -25.86
C PHE A 221 -6.79 -4.03 -24.82
N VAL A 222 -7.13 -4.07 -23.54
CA VAL A 222 -6.18 -4.16 -22.43
C VAL A 222 -5.59 -5.57 -22.33
N LEU A 223 -6.40 -6.61 -22.44
CA LEU A 223 -5.98 -8.01 -22.38
C LEU A 223 -4.99 -8.37 -23.51
N SER A 224 -5.06 -7.69 -24.64
CA SER A 224 -4.13 -7.92 -25.77
C SER A 224 -2.75 -7.24 -25.59
N VAL A 225 -2.60 -6.29 -24.65
CA VAL A 225 -1.34 -5.53 -24.48
C VAL A 225 -0.12 -6.42 -24.27
N PRO A 226 -0.11 -7.44 -23.37
CA PRO A 226 1.08 -8.28 -23.18
C PRO A 226 1.55 -8.99 -24.45
N PHE A 227 0.65 -9.25 -25.40
CA PHE A 227 0.97 -9.93 -26.66
C PHE A 227 1.51 -9.00 -27.75
N VAL A 228 1.21 -7.69 -27.65
CA VAL A 228 1.64 -6.67 -28.60
C VAL A 228 3.01 -6.09 -28.24
N ILE A 229 3.39 -6.12 -26.99
CA ILE A 229 4.66 -5.58 -26.49
C ILE A 229 5.87 -6.32 -27.08
N ARG A 230 6.90 -5.54 -27.50
CA ARG A 230 8.05 -6.04 -28.25
C ARG A 230 9.26 -6.39 -27.38
N THR A 231 9.44 -5.78 -26.19
CA THR A 231 10.60 -6.03 -25.33
C THR A 231 10.19 -6.35 -23.88
N ARG A 232 11.03 -7.15 -23.18
CA ARG A 232 10.82 -7.46 -21.75
C ARG A 232 10.78 -6.21 -20.90
N LYS A 233 11.61 -5.23 -21.20
CA LYS A 233 11.61 -3.92 -20.53
C LYS A 233 10.26 -3.21 -20.62
N GLN A 234 9.65 -3.21 -21.82
CA GLN A 234 8.31 -2.64 -22.00
C GLN A 234 7.25 -3.45 -21.26
N LEU A 235 7.35 -4.79 -21.26
CA LEU A 235 6.43 -5.68 -20.55
C LEU A 235 6.52 -5.47 -19.04
N ARG A 236 7.73 -5.35 -18.50
CA ARG A 236 7.97 -4.97 -17.11
C ARG A 236 7.34 -3.61 -16.78
N SER A 237 7.54 -2.62 -17.66
CA SER A 237 6.97 -1.28 -17.47
C SER A 237 5.44 -1.31 -17.45
N PHE A 238 4.81 -2.07 -18.36
CA PHE A 238 3.36 -2.28 -18.38
C PHE A 238 2.87 -2.90 -17.07
N THR A 239 3.48 -4.00 -16.64
CA THR A 239 3.11 -4.68 -15.38
C THR A 239 3.18 -3.73 -14.19
N THR A 240 4.27 -2.94 -14.10
CA THR A 240 4.43 -1.97 -13.02
C THR A 240 3.47 -0.80 -13.13
N ASP A 241 3.14 -0.31 -14.34
CA ASP A 241 2.17 0.76 -14.55
C ASP A 241 0.78 0.35 -14.04
N ILE A 242 0.36 -0.90 -14.32
CA ILE A 242 -0.94 -1.39 -13.84
C ILE A 242 -0.91 -1.61 -12.31
N TRP A 243 0.20 -2.09 -11.72
CA TRP A 243 0.29 -2.15 -10.26
C TRP A 243 0.14 -0.78 -9.61
N PHE A 244 0.77 0.26 -10.17
CA PHE A 244 0.56 1.63 -9.70
C PHE A 244 -0.90 2.07 -9.86
N ALA A 245 -1.57 1.70 -10.97
CA ALA A 245 -3.00 1.98 -11.15
C ALA A 245 -3.84 1.32 -10.06
N ILE A 246 -3.64 0.02 -9.81
CA ILE A 246 -4.37 -0.75 -8.79
C ILE A 246 -4.19 -0.12 -7.40
N ILE A 247 -2.95 0.23 -7.03
CA ILE A 247 -2.63 0.81 -5.72
C ILE A 247 -3.28 2.20 -5.58
N ILE A 248 -3.09 3.09 -6.55
CA ILE A 248 -3.63 4.46 -6.49
C ILE A 248 -5.15 4.43 -6.43
N VAL A 249 -5.78 3.67 -7.33
CA VAL A 249 -7.24 3.59 -7.39
C VAL A 249 -7.80 2.89 -6.16
N GLY A 250 -7.17 1.80 -5.71
CA GLY A 250 -7.58 1.11 -4.49
C GLY A 250 -7.54 2.02 -3.25
N ILE A 251 -6.50 2.84 -3.11
CA ILE A 251 -6.41 3.84 -2.03
C ILE A 251 -7.53 4.88 -2.16
N ILE A 252 -7.81 5.36 -3.39
CA ILE A 252 -8.88 6.35 -3.61
C ILE A 252 -10.24 5.75 -3.25
N TYR A 253 -10.56 4.53 -3.71
CA TYR A 253 -11.82 3.85 -3.38
C TYR A 253 -11.98 3.61 -1.88
N LEU A 254 -10.88 3.28 -1.18
CA LEU A 254 -10.90 3.08 0.26
C LEU A 254 -11.17 4.37 1.04
N VAL A 255 -10.51 5.46 0.63
CA VAL A 255 -10.53 6.74 1.35
C VAL A 255 -11.74 7.60 0.95
N PHE A 256 -12.08 7.61 -0.33
CA PHE A 256 -13.13 8.43 -0.91
C PHE A 256 -14.16 7.55 -1.63
N PRO A 257 -15.12 6.95 -0.90
CA PRO A 257 -16.15 6.14 -1.53
C PRO A 257 -17.03 7.02 -2.41
N MET A 258 -16.93 6.83 -3.69
CA MET A 258 -17.69 7.56 -4.70
C MET A 258 -18.51 6.60 -5.54
N VAL A 259 -19.73 7.00 -5.85
CA VAL A 259 -20.67 6.21 -6.62
C VAL A 259 -21.18 7.00 -7.83
N VAL A 260 -21.46 6.29 -8.88
CA VAL A 260 -22.18 6.83 -10.03
C VAL A 260 -23.62 6.34 -10.01
N LYS A 261 -24.58 7.25 -10.03
CA LYS A 261 -25.98 6.86 -10.25
C LYS A 261 -26.17 6.56 -11.71
N GLN A 262 -26.46 5.30 -11.99
CA GLN A 262 -26.77 4.84 -13.33
C GLN A 262 -28.02 5.55 -13.87
N ARG A 263 -28.00 5.89 -15.17
CA ARG A 263 -29.13 6.56 -15.82
C ARG A 263 -30.17 5.51 -16.25
N ASP A 264 -31.43 5.74 -15.95
CA ASP A 264 -32.52 4.88 -16.38
C ASP A 264 -32.68 4.95 -17.91
N PHE A 265 -32.92 3.82 -18.52
CA PHE A 265 -33.26 3.72 -19.95
C PHE A 265 -34.08 2.44 -20.22
N ILE A 266 -34.82 2.44 -21.32
CA ILE A 266 -35.53 1.26 -21.80
C ILE A 266 -34.68 0.63 -22.90
N PRO A 267 -34.27 -0.64 -22.79
CA PRO A 267 -33.47 -1.29 -23.79
C PRO A 267 -34.27 -1.59 -25.07
N HIS A 268 -33.77 -1.11 -26.20
CA HIS A 268 -34.40 -1.34 -27.51
C HIS A 268 -33.67 -2.42 -28.34
N SER A 269 -32.48 -2.83 -27.94
CA SER A 269 -31.62 -3.77 -28.66
C SER A 269 -31.09 -4.88 -27.74
N PHE A 270 -30.42 -5.88 -28.34
CA PHE A 270 -29.63 -6.87 -27.60
C PHE A 270 -28.51 -6.20 -26.79
N ILE A 271 -27.89 -5.18 -27.35
CA ILE A 271 -26.81 -4.41 -26.68
C ILE A 271 -27.38 -3.70 -25.44
N GLY A 272 -28.56 -3.09 -25.54
CA GLY A 272 -29.22 -2.46 -24.39
C GLY A 272 -29.54 -3.46 -23.27
N ARG A 273 -29.93 -4.69 -23.60
CA ARG A 273 -30.10 -5.77 -22.61
C ARG A 273 -28.78 -6.20 -21.99
N PHE A 274 -27.69 -6.17 -22.76
CA PHE A 274 -26.34 -6.47 -22.26
C PHE A 274 -25.88 -5.40 -21.27
N ILE A 275 -26.12 -4.10 -21.52
CA ILE A 275 -25.85 -3.02 -20.55
C ILE A 275 -26.59 -3.29 -19.22
N LEU A 276 -27.86 -3.69 -19.25
CA LEU A 276 -28.61 -4.00 -18.02
C LEU A 276 -28.02 -5.20 -17.28
N PHE A 277 -27.57 -6.22 -18.01
CA PHE A 277 -26.91 -7.38 -17.43
C PHE A 277 -25.57 -6.98 -16.76
N GLU A 278 -24.73 -6.20 -17.44
CA GLU A 278 -23.46 -5.72 -16.89
C GLU A 278 -23.68 -4.85 -15.64
N ARG A 279 -24.63 -3.92 -15.68
CA ARG A 279 -25.02 -3.10 -14.53
C ARG A 279 -25.50 -3.91 -13.32
N SER A 280 -26.11 -5.07 -13.55
CA SER A 280 -26.53 -5.98 -12.47
C SER A 280 -25.34 -6.65 -11.76
N ILE A 281 -24.18 -6.70 -12.41
CA ILE A 281 -22.93 -7.27 -11.86
C ILE A 281 -22.09 -6.16 -11.21
N ASP A 282 -21.81 -5.08 -11.94
CA ASP A 282 -20.88 -4.04 -11.50
C ASP A 282 -21.45 -3.10 -10.44
N GLY A 283 -22.76 -2.94 -10.35
CA GLY A 283 -23.39 -2.04 -9.38
C GLY A 283 -23.03 -0.56 -9.60
N GLU A 284 -23.12 0.25 -8.54
CA GLU A 284 -22.85 1.71 -8.56
C GLU A 284 -21.51 2.08 -7.92
N ALA A 285 -20.81 1.12 -7.31
CA ALA A 285 -19.55 1.33 -6.63
C ALA A 285 -18.37 1.53 -7.61
N CYS A 286 -17.22 1.88 -7.10
CA CYS A 286 -15.98 2.01 -7.89
C CYS A 286 -16.04 3.05 -9.02
N ALA A 287 -16.74 4.18 -8.80
CA ALA A 287 -16.97 5.17 -9.85
C ALA A 287 -15.71 6.00 -10.17
N LEU A 288 -15.11 6.66 -9.19
CA LEU A 288 -14.01 7.61 -9.40
C LEU A 288 -12.71 7.14 -8.73
N PRO A 289 -11.61 7.07 -9.48
CA PRO A 289 -11.47 7.29 -10.93
C PRO A 289 -11.87 6.07 -11.77
N SER A 290 -12.34 6.29 -13.01
CA SER A 290 -12.70 5.20 -13.91
C SER A 290 -11.51 4.34 -14.30
N PHE A 291 -11.53 3.04 -13.94
CA PHE A 291 -10.53 2.08 -14.39
C PHE A 291 -10.53 1.87 -15.90
N HIS A 292 -11.70 1.89 -16.54
CA HIS A 292 -11.82 1.75 -17.99
C HIS A 292 -10.99 2.79 -18.73
N VAL A 293 -11.07 4.06 -18.30
CA VAL A 293 -10.31 5.16 -18.88
C VAL A 293 -8.80 4.98 -18.65
N ILE A 294 -8.40 4.65 -17.42
CA ILE A 294 -6.98 4.41 -17.08
C ILE A 294 -6.42 3.32 -17.97
N LEU A 295 -7.08 2.17 -18.01
CA LEU A 295 -6.64 1.00 -18.75
C LEU A 295 -6.62 1.23 -20.26
N ALA A 296 -7.63 1.92 -20.81
CA ALA A 296 -7.69 2.26 -22.23
C ALA A 296 -6.50 3.14 -22.65
N PHE A 297 -6.17 4.19 -21.89
CA PHE A 297 -5.03 5.06 -22.20
C PHE A 297 -3.68 4.38 -21.96
N VAL A 298 -3.56 3.54 -20.94
CA VAL A 298 -2.36 2.70 -20.74
C VAL A 298 -2.19 1.76 -21.92
N ALA A 299 -3.24 1.05 -22.35
CA ALA A 299 -3.20 0.20 -23.54
C ALA A 299 -2.77 1.00 -24.78
N ALA A 300 -3.41 2.14 -25.04
CA ALA A 300 -3.05 3.02 -26.16
C ALA A 300 -1.58 3.43 -26.15
N THR A 301 -1.01 3.66 -24.97
CA THR A 301 0.41 3.98 -24.82
C THR A 301 1.30 2.83 -25.29
N TYR A 302 1.02 1.59 -24.89
CA TYR A 302 1.83 0.42 -25.25
C TYR A 302 1.61 -0.02 -26.70
N PHE A 303 0.40 0.05 -27.21
CA PHE A 303 0.13 -0.11 -28.63
C PHE A 303 0.86 0.96 -29.46
N GLY A 304 0.80 2.22 -29.05
CA GLY A 304 1.49 3.32 -29.71
C GLY A 304 3.02 3.18 -29.69
N ARG A 305 3.62 2.58 -28.66
CA ARG A 305 5.05 2.24 -28.62
C ARG A 305 5.40 1.09 -29.57
N SER A 306 4.50 0.13 -29.73
CA SER A 306 4.69 -1.02 -30.61
C SER A 306 4.40 -0.70 -32.08
N PHE A 307 3.44 0.18 -32.34
CA PHE A 307 2.99 0.59 -33.68
C PHE A 307 3.06 2.11 -33.82
N VAL A 308 4.26 2.66 -33.87
CA VAL A 308 4.52 4.10 -33.82
C VAL A 308 3.78 4.90 -34.91
N ARG A 309 3.71 4.35 -36.14
CA ARG A 309 3.01 4.99 -37.28
C ARG A 309 1.51 5.21 -36.99
N TYR A 310 0.89 4.33 -36.24
CA TYR A 310 -0.55 4.34 -35.95
C TYR A 310 -0.86 4.83 -34.53
N LYS A 311 0.08 5.47 -33.86
CA LYS A 311 -0.03 5.92 -32.49
C LYS A 311 -1.30 6.73 -32.22
N TRP A 312 -1.66 7.64 -33.11
CA TRP A 312 -2.83 8.50 -32.96
C TRP A 312 -4.15 7.71 -32.97
N ILE A 313 -4.23 6.59 -33.71
CA ILE A 313 -5.42 5.73 -33.76
C ILE A 313 -5.70 5.11 -32.40
N TRP A 314 -4.66 4.66 -31.69
CA TRP A 314 -4.80 4.04 -30.37
C TRP A 314 -5.27 5.05 -29.33
N TYR A 315 -4.75 6.27 -29.37
CA TYR A 315 -5.24 7.33 -28.47
C TYR A 315 -6.65 7.80 -28.82
N LEU A 316 -7.00 7.84 -30.10
CA LEU A 316 -8.37 8.11 -30.53
C LEU A 316 -9.33 7.01 -30.02
N LEU A 317 -8.93 5.74 -30.14
CA LEU A 317 -9.71 4.62 -29.60
C LEU A 317 -9.89 4.76 -28.10
N ALA A 318 -8.85 5.08 -27.34
CA ALA A 318 -8.96 5.31 -25.90
C ALA A 318 -9.89 6.49 -25.57
N ALA A 319 -9.88 7.55 -26.36
CA ALA A 319 -10.82 8.67 -26.22
C ALA A 319 -12.27 8.25 -26.52
N VAL A 320 -12.50 7.43 -27.55
CA VAL A 320 -13.83 6.88 -27.87
C VAL A 320 -14.31 5.97 -26.75
N ILE A 321 -13.45 5.11 -26.19
CA ILE A 321 -13.77 4.29 -25.01
C ILE A 321 -14.14 5.20 -23.82
N SER A 322 -13.39 6.26 -23.57
CA SER A 322 -13.68 7.20 -22.48
C SER A 322 -15.01 7.91 -22.66
N LEU A 323 -15.36 8.27 -23.91
CA LEU A 323 -16.68 8.82 -24.22
C LEU A 323 -17.79 7.77 -24.05
N SER A 324 -17.53 6.52 -24.41
CA SER A 324 -18.49 5.43 -24.25
C SER A 324 -18.83 5.20 -22.78
N CYS A 325 -17.89 5.34 -21.84
CA CYS A 325 -18.14 5.27 -20.40
C CYS A 325 -19.23 6.27 -19.95
N ILE A 326 -19.23 7.48 -20.54
CA ILE A 326 -20.26 8.49 -20.28
C ILE A 326 -21.55 8.14 -21.01
N MET A 327 -21.49 7.69 -22.26
CA MET A 327 -22.67 7.45 -23.09
C MET A 327 -23.47 6.22 -22.65
N THR A 328 -22.82 5.18 -22.15
CA THR A 328 -23.48 4.03 -21.51
C THR A 328 -24.10 4.36 -20.16
N GLY A 329 -23.70 5.48 -19.54
CA GLY A 329 -24.13 5.85 -18.18
C GLY A 329 -23.44 5.05 -17.08
N ALA A 330 -22.38 4.30 -17.40
CA ALA A 330 -21.59 3.55 -16.43
C ALA A 330 -20.68 4.46 -15.58
N HIS A 331 -20.25 5.60 -16.14
CA HIS A 331 -19.43 6.58 -15.46
C HIS A 331 -19.89 8.02 -15.68
N SER A 332 -19.58 8.89 -14.75
CA SER A 332 -19.77 10.34 -14.86
C SER A 332 -18.57 11.04 -15.53
N ILE A 333 -18.73 12.27 -15.94
CA ILE A 333 -17.61 13.09 -16.48
C ILE A 333 -16.49 13.24 -15.46
N PRO A 334 -16.74 13.54 -14.17
CA PRO A 334 -15.69 13.56 -13.15
C PRO A 334 -14.90 12.25 -13.06
N ASP A 335 -15.55 11.08 -13.19
CA ASP A 335 -14.89 9.79 -13.13
C ASP A 335 -13.91 9.60 -14.30
N VAL A 336 -14.33 9.99 -15.49
CA VAL A 336 -13.54 9.94 -16.72
C VAL A 336 -12.35 10.90 -16.64
N VAL A 337 -12.57 12.13 -16.18
CA VAL A 337 -11.50 13.13 -16.01
C VAL A 337 -10.49 12.66 -14.96
N ALA A 338 -10.95 12.15 -13.82
CA ALA A 338 -10.08 11.60 -12.78
C ALA A 338 -9.31 10.38 -13.28
N GLY A 339 -9.94 9.51 -14.08
CA GLY A 339 -9.28 8.38 -14.75
C GLY A 339 -8.15 8.83 -15.66
N PHE A 340 -8.39 9.85 -16.50
CA PHE A 340 -7.37 10.41 -17.38
C PHE A 340 -6.21 11.07 -16.60
N ILE A 341 -6.51 11.83 -15.54
CA ILE A 341 -5.49 12.41 -14.66
C ILE A 341 -4.65 11.31 -14.02
N THR A 342 -5.28 10.25 -13.52
CA THR A 342 -4.59 9.11 -12.92
C THR A 342 -3.68 8.41 -13.94
N TYR A 343 -4.13 8.21 -15.18
CA TYR A 343 -3.29 7.72 -16.27
C TYR A 343 -2.05 8.62 -16.48
N ILE A 344 -2.22 9.94 -16.54
CA ILE A 344 -1.08 10.88 -16.70
C ILE A 344 -0.09 10.74 -15.53
N ILE A 345 -0.57 10.64 -14.30
CA ILE A 345 0.27 10.42 -13.12
C ILE A 345 1.08 9.13 -13.28
N ILE A 346 0.45 8.03 -13.70
CA ILE A 346 1.10 6.73 -13.87
C ILE A 346 2.20 6.80 -14.95
N ILE A 347 1.88 7.32 -16.12
CA ILE A 347 2.84 7.38 -17.24
C ILE A 347 3.98 8.37 -16.97
N CYS A 348 3.68 9.45 -16.24
CA CYS A 348 4.68 10.46 -15.87
C CYS A 348 5.38 10.15 -14.53
N ARG A 349 5.11 9.01 -13.88
CA ARG A 349 5.62 8.72 -12.53
C ARG A 349 7.13 8.93 -12.38
N GLN A 350 7.92 8.56 -13.37
CA GLN A 350 9.38 8.77 -13.32
C GLN A 350 9.76 10.25 -13.37
N ARG A 351 9.03 11.06 -14.15
CA ARG A 351 9.24 12.52 -14.19
C ARG A 351 8.83 13.16 -12.88
N ILE A 352 7.68 12.74 -12.33
CA ILE A 352 7.17 13.19 -11.03
C ILE A 352 8.15 12.81 -9.93
N TRP A 353 8.62 11.55 -9.91
CA TRP A 353 9.63 11.09 -8.96
C TRP A 353 10.93 11.89 -9.06
N ASN A 354 11.45 12.10 -10.26
CA ASN A 354 12.66 12.90 -10.47
C ASN A 354 12.49 14.35 -9.99
N PHE A 355 11.32 14.94 -10.15
CA PHE A 355 11.02 16.26 -9.61
C PHE A 355 11.02 16.23 -8.07
N ILE A 356 10.27 15.31 -7.45
CA ILE A 356 10.21 15.14 -5.99
C ILE A 356 11.61 14.88 -5.43
N ARG A 357 12.38 13.97 -6.03
CA ARG A 357 13.73 13.62 -5.65
C ARG A 357 14.66 14.86 -5.66
N LYS A 358 14.63 15.64 -6.74
CA LYS A 358 15.43 16.87 -6.85
C LYS A 358 15.04 17.90 -5.77
N GLN A 359 13.77 18.07 -5.47
CA GLN A 359 13.33 18.97 -4.40
C GLN A 359 13.75 18.44 -3.02
N ALA A 360 13.63 17.13 -2.80
CA ALA A 360 14.08 16.49 -1.57
C ALA A 360 15.58 16.63 -1.38
N GLU A 361 16.37 16.47 -2.45
CA GLU A 361 17.83 16.64 -2.43
C GLU A 361 18.23 18.10 -2.14
N ARG A 362 17.53 19.08 -2.72
CA ARG A 362 17.70 20.50 -2.37
C ARG A 362 17.39 20.75 -0.90
N LEU A 363 16.30 20.18 -0.40
CA LEU A 363 15.89 20.32 0.99
C LEU A 363 16.88 19.64 1.94
N SER A 364 17.35 18.43 1.63
CA SER A 364 18.29 17.69 2.45
C SER A 364 19.64 18.41 2.61
N ASN A 365 19.99 19.26 1.65
CA ASN A 365 21.24 20.03 1.65
C ASN A 365 21.03 21.52 2.04
N SER A 366 19.86 21.86 2.60
CA SER A 366 19.50 23.24 2.97
C SER A 366 19.83 23.60 4.42
N TRP A 367 20.68 22.85 5.09
CA TRP A 367 21.02 23.11 6.50
C TRP A 367 21.51 24.54 6.71
N ARG A 368 20.91 25.27 7.66
CA ARG A 368 21.32 26.62 8.07
C ARG A 368 21.26 26.73 9.58
N GLU A 369 22.23 27.47 10.14
CA GLU A 369 22.31 27.72 11.57
C GLU A 369 22.45 29.21 11.82
N TRP A 370 21.76 29.67 12.85
CA TRP A 370 21.90 31.02 13.39
C TRP A 370 22.19 30.93 14.88
N ARG A 371 22.94 31.88 15.39
CA ARG A 371 23.17 32.04 16.83
C ARG A 371 22.63 33.40 17.27
N VAL A 372 21.76 33.39 18.29
CA VAL A 372 21.20 34.57 18.93
C VAL A 372 21.55 34.48 20.41
N GLY A 373 22.67 35.13 20.80
CA GLY A 373 23.25 34.94 22.11
C GLY A 373 23.69 33.48 22.36
N PRO A 374 23.27 32.86 23.48
CA PRO A 374 23.58 31.47 23.78
C PRO A 374 22.70 30.47 22.99
N VAL A 375 21.64 30.94 22.33
CA VAL A 375 20.67 30.07 21.65
C VAL A 375 21.13 29.77 20.23
N ARG A 376 21.23 28.47 19.92
CA ARG A 376 21.49 27.96 18.58
C ARG A 376 20.18 27.60 17.89
N ILE A 377 19.84 28.28 16.81
CA ILE A 377 18.65 28.04 16.01
C ILE A 377 19.07 27.34 14.72
N ILE A 378 18.46 26.21 14.41
CA ILE A 378 18.72 25.45 13.19
C ILE A 378 17.41 25.38 12.39
N ASN A 379 17.50 25.64 11.08
CA ASN A 379 16.30 25.71 10.20
C ASN A 379 15.43 24.44 10.22
N HIS A 380 16.02 23.26 10.42
CA HIS A 380 15.23 22.04 10.53
C HIS A 380 14.32 22.01 11.78
N GLY A 381 14.59 22.83 12.80
CA GLY A 381 13.73 23.01 13.98
C GLY A 381 12.33 23.52 13.60
N PHE A 382 12.24 24.31 12.51
CA PHE A 382 10.95 24.79 11.98
C PHE A 382 9.99 23.64 11.68
N TYR A 383 10.47 22.55 11.06
CA TYR A 383 9.61 21.39 10.74
C TYR A 383 9.15 20.64 12.01
N GLY A 384 9.95 20.65 13.07
CA GLY A 384 9.53 20.12 14.38
C GLY A 384 8.43 20.97 15.02
N GLY A 385 8.59 22.29 14.99
CA GLY A 385 7.57 23.23 15.44
C GLY A 385 6.28 23.14 14.64
N ALA A 386 6.38 23.08 13.30
CA ALA A 386 5.24 22.89 12.41
C ALA A 386 4.50 21.55 12.68
N ALA A 387 5.24 20.48 12.95
CA ALA A 387 4.65 19.19 13.31
C ALA A 387 3.85 19.28 14.63
N GLY A 388 4.41 19.94 15.65
CA GLY A 388 3.69 20.18 16.91
C GLY A 388 2.45 21.05 16.74
N PHE A 389 2.54 22.10 15.91
CA PHE A 389 1.40 22.96 15.60
C PHE A 389 0.28 22.20 14.87
N ILE A 390 0.62 21.44 13.82
CA ILE A 390 -0.33 20.57 13.10
C ILE A 390 -0.96 19.56 14.06
N GLY A 391 -0.14 18.96 14.94
CA GLY A 391 -0.62 18.02 15.94
C GLY A 391 -1.65 18.66 16.88
N THR A 392 -1.38 19.85 17.40
CA THR A 392 -2.31 20.59 18.26
C THR A 392 -3.62 20.89 17.55
N LEU A 393 -3.54 21.39 16.31
CA LEU A 393 -4.74 21.73 15.51
C LEU A 393 -5.59 20.49 15.24
N LEU A 394 -5.00 19.43 14.74
CA LEU A 394 -5.74 18.23 14.36
C LEU A 394 -6.32 17.51 15.57
N THR A 395 -5.54 17.36 16.65
CA THR A 395 -6.07 16.78 17.89
C THR A 395 -7.25 17.63 18.42
N GLY A 396 -7.17 18.95 18.33
CA GLY A 396 -8.27 19.84 18.69
C GLY A 396 -9.48 19.75 17.75
N CYS A 397 -9.27 19.49 16.46
CA CYS A 397 -10.38 19.24 15.52
C CYS A 397 -11.17 17.98 15.86
N PHE A 398 -10.47 16.91 16.31
CA PHE A 398 -11.10 15.63 16.64
C PHE A 398 -11.67 15.60 18.07
N LEU A 399 -10.99 16.23 19.03
CA LEU A 399 -11.41 16.24 20.44
C LEU A 399 -12.47 17.33 20.72
N GLY A 400 -12.42 18.42 19.98
CA GLY A 400 -13.24 19.59 20.18
C GLY A 400 -12.44 20.84 20.59
N ARG A 401 -12.83 22.01 20.06
CA ARG A 401 -12.09 23.27 20.25
C ARG A 401 -11.98 23.72 21.71
N GLN A 402 -12.95 23.34 22.55
CA GLN A 402 -12.94 23.61 23.99
C GLN A 402 -11.74 22.99 24.72
N TYR A 403 -11.14 21.95 24.16
CA TYR A 403 -9.98 21.25 24.71
C TYR A 403 -8.64 21.72 24.12
N ALA A 404 -8.58 22.88 23.48
CA ALA A 404 -7.37 23.37 22.79
C ALA A 404 -6.13 23.42 23.71
N LEU A 405 -6.30 23.83 24.97
CA LEU A 405 -5.19 23.85 25.95
C LEU A 405 -4.71 22.43 26.31
N VAL A 406 -5.62 21.47 26.39
CA VAL A 406 -5.28 20.04 26.64
C VAL A 406 -4.49 19.50 25.45
N CYS A 407 -4.93 19.78 24.22
CA CYS A 407 -4.25 19.38 23.00
C CYS A 407 -2.84 19.99 22.91
N PHE A 408 -2.69 21.25 23.26
CA PHE A 408 -1.38 21.91 23.33
C PHE A 408 -0.47 21.26 24.38
N ALA A 409 -0.99 20.99 25.59
CA ALA A 409 -0.24 20.30 26.64
C ALA A 409 0.21 18.89 26.22
N ILE A 410 -0.66 18.12 25.53
CA ILE A 410 -0.30 16.80 24.96
C ILE A 410 0.88 16.98 24.00
N MET A 411 0.84 17.95 23.08
CA MET A 411 1.94 18.18 22.12
C MET A 411 3.25 18.61 22.80
N VAL A 412 3.17 19.42 23.86
CA VAL A 412 4.35 19.75 24.68
C VAL A 412 4.96 18.49 25.30
N CYS A 413 4.14 17.61 25.88
CA CYS A 413 4.61 16.33 26.41
C CYS A 413 5.19 15.40 25.34
N VAL A 414 4.61 15.38 24.13
CA VAL A 414 5.19 14.65 22.96
C VAL A 414 6.61 15.17 22.67
N ILE A 415 6.80 16.48 22.60
CA ILE A 415 8.11 17.08 22.29
C ILE A 415 9.11 16.81 23.42
N ILE A 416 8.70 16.96 24.68
CA ILE A 416 9.55 16.67 25.85
C ILE A 416 9.93 15.20 25.88
N GLY A 417 8.97 14.29 25.75
CA GLY A 417 9.20 12.85 25.73
C GLY A 417 10.13 12.42 24.59
N ALA A 418 9.94 12.98 23.40
CA ALA A 418 10.81 12.73 22.25
C ALA A 418 12.25 13.23 22.50
N GLY A 419 12.42 14.39 23.14
CA GLY A 419 13.70 14.93 23.53
C GLY A 419 14.40 14.08 24.59
N LEU A 420 13.71 13.74 25.66
CA LEU A 420 14.24 12.91 26.73
C LEU A 420 14.68 11.52 26.22
N TRP A 421 13.87 10.87 25.40
CA TRP A 421 14.23 9.58 24.79
C TRP A 421 15.53 9.66 23.99
N ALA A 422 15.64 10.65 23.13
CA ALA A 422 16.83 10.82 22.29
C ALA A 422 18.10 11.11 23.09
N GLN A 423 18.00 11.85 24.21
CA GLN A 423 19.15 12.22 25.03
C GLN A 423 19.53 11.10 26.02
N MET A 424 18.53 10.49 26.70
CA MET A 424 18.78 9.57 27.81
C MET A 424 18.91 8.12 27.35
N ILE A 425 18.11 7.68 26.41
CA ILE A 425 18.04 6.27 25.97
C ILE A 425 18.90 6.03 24.74
N GLU A 426 18.79 6.89 23.72
CA GLU A 426 19.61 6.75 22.50
C GLU A 426 21.00 7.35 22.64
N GLY A 427 21.29 8.07 23.73
CA GLY A 427 22.60 8.65 24.00
C GLY A 427 23.09 9.62 22.91
N SER A 428 22.18 10.41 22.34
CA SER A 428 22.49 11.28 21.19
C SER A 428 23.49 12.37 21.55
N PRO A 429 24.76 12.31 21.08
CA PRO A 429 25.76 13.28 21.47
C PRO A 429 25.44 14.68 20.93
N LYS A 430 25.58 15.69 21.78
CA LYS A 430 25.46 17.12 21.42
C LYS A 430 24.18 17.48 20.64
N LEU A 431 23.05 16.87 20.95
CA LEU A 431 21.75 17.11 20.30
C LEU A 431 21.76 16.82 18.78
N LEU A 432 22.59 15.92 18.30
CA LEU A 432 22.62 15.53 16.89
C LEU A 432 21.33 14.84 16.44
N ARG A 433 20.66 14.11 17.35
CA ARG A 433 19.32 13.56 17.15
C ARG A 433 18.43 14.00 18.32
N PRO A 434 17.87 15.22 18.29
CA PRO A 434 17.19 15.80 19.43
C PRO A 434 15.82 15.18 19.74
N TYR A 435 15.25 14.34 18.88
CA TYR A 435 13.93 13.75 19.07
C TYR A 435 13.92 12.26 18.72
N GLY A 436 13.40 11.43 19.64
CA GLY A 436 13.14 10.02 19.44
C GLY A 436 11.64 9.75 19.27
N TYR A 437 11.28 8.97 18.25
CA TYR A 437 9.88 8.64 17.94
C TYR A 437 9.15 8.00 19.14
N TYR A 438 9.74 6.96 19.71
CA TYR A 438 9.13 6.22 20.82
C TYR A 438 8.92 7.08 22.07
N GLY A 439 9.82 8.02 22.33
CA GLY A 439 9.65 8.97 23.41
C GLY A 439 8.51 9.96 23.17
N GLY A 440 8.33 10.40 21.94
CA GLY A 440 7.17 11.22 21.55
C GLY A 440 5.85 10.48 21.73
N LEU A 441 5.80 9.22 21.30
CA LEU A 441 4.64 8.36 21.46
C LEU A 441 4.33 8.13 22.94
N ALA A 442 5.32 7.73 23.74
CA ALA A 442 5.17 7.52 25.19
C ALA A 442 4.73 8.79 25.91
N GLY A 443 5.34 9.95 25.57
CA GLY A 443 4.96 11.25 26.15
C GLY A 443 3.52 11.64 25.81
N GLY A 444 3.08 11.38 24.57
CA GLY A 444 1.70 11.61 24.15
C GLY A 444 0.69 10.72 24.87
N ILE A 445 0.98 9.42 24.98
CA ILE A 445 0.13 8.47 25.71
C ILE A 445 0.04 8.86 27.19
N LEU A 446 1.18 9.15 27.82
CA LEU A 446 1.21 9.58 29.21
C LEU A 446 0.40 10.86 29.44
N ALA A 447 0.53 11.83 28.52
CA ALA A 447 -0.25 13.08 28.58
C ALA A 447 -1.75 12.82 28.44
N CYS A 448 -2.17 11.91 27.55
CA CYS A 448 -3.58 11.50 27.44
C CYS A 448 -4.09 10.86 28.73
N VAL A 449 -3.29 9.99 29.37
CA VAL A 449 -3.64 9.40 30.66
C VAL A 449 -3.78 10.46 31.74
N ILE A 450 -2.85 11.39 31.85
CA ILE A 450 -2.93 12.50 32.80
C ILE A 450 -4.17 13.37 32.53
N ALA A 451 -4.42 13.72 31.26
CA ALA A 451 -5.58 14.52 30.87
C ALA A 451 -6.92 13.83 31.19
N HIS A 452 -6.98 12.51 31.07
CA HIS A 452 -8.15 11.71 31.49
C HIS A 452 -8.47 11.93 32.97
N PHE A 453 -7.49 11.81 33.86
CA PHE A 453 -7.70 11.97 35.30
C PHE A 453 -7.95 13.42 35.72
N VAL A 454 -7.29 14.39 35.08
CA VAL A 454 -7.39 15.80 35.46
C VAL A 454 -8.66 16.46 34.93
N PHE A 455 -9.06 16.14 33.70
CA PHE A 455 -10.17 16.81 33.00
C PHE A 455 -11.40 15.91 32.83
N SER A 456 -11.37 14.67 33.32
CA SER A 456 -12.47 13.68 33.19
C SER A 456 -12.90 13.45 31.74
N ILE A 457 -11.96 13.54 30.78
CA ILE A 457 -12.20 13.23 29.36
C ILE A 457 -11.99 11.72 29.14
N ASP A 458 -12.82 11.09 28.34
CA ASP A 458 -12.66 9.66 28.04
C ASP A 458 -11.28 9.37 27.44
N LEU A 459 -10.59 8.37 28.02
CA LEU A 459 -9.22 8.01 27.63
C LEU A 459 -9.13 7.54 26.18
N PHE A 460 -10.09 6.73 25.71
CA PHE A 460 -10.06 6.22 24.34
C PHE A 460 -10.31 7.32 23.32
N ILE A 461 -11.14 8.31 23.65
CA ILE A 461 -11.36 9.48 22.80
C ILE A 461 -10.08 10.32 22.71
N LEU A 462 -9.37 10.55 23.82
CA LEU A 462 -8.08 11.24 23.84
C LEU A 462 -7.03 10.52 22.98
N LEU A 463 -6.86 9.21 23.22
CA LEU A 463 -5.90 8.40 22.49
C LEU A 463 -6.24 8.29 20.99
N ALA A 464 -7.53 8.17 20.63
CA ALA A 464 -7.95 8.14 19.23
C ALA A 464 -7.69 9.48 18.52
N SER A 465 -7.98 10.61 19.18
CA SER A 465 -7.71 11.94 18.65
C SER A 465 -6.21 12.15 18.42
N PHE A 466 -5.36 11.65 19.33
CA PHE A 466 -3.92 11.65 19.17
C PHE A 466 -3.47 10.71 18.05
N ALA A 467 -4.01 9.49 17.98
CA ALA A 467 -3.70 8.51 16.93
C ALA A 467 -4.04 9.02 15.52
N MET A 468 -5.17 9.73 15.36
CA MET A 468 -5.54 10.36 14.09
C MET A 468 -4.61 11.51 13.68
N SER A 469 -4.03 12.20 14.66
CA SER A 469 -3.11 13.33 14.44
C SER A 469 -1.67 12.85 14.21
N ALA A 470 -1.28 11.74 14.80
CA ALA A 470 0.10 11.24 14.81
C ALA A 470 0.70 11.02 13.42
N PRO A 471 0.01 10.48 12.41
CA PRO A 471 0.56 10.35 11.06
C PRO A 471 0.94 11.70 10.44
N TRP A 472 0.16 12.74 10.65
CA TRP A 472 0.42 14.08 10.12
C TRP A 472 1.60 14.76 10.83
N ILE A 473 1.71 14.55 12.15
CA ILE A 473 2.87 14.98 12.95
C ILE A 473 4.14 14.30 12.41
N GLN A 474 4.07 12.99 12.16
CA GLN A 474 5.19 12.23 11.64
C GLN A 474 5.56 12.65 10.21
N ALA A 475 4.59 12.78 9.30
CA ALA A 475 4.83 13.22 7.93
C ALA A 475 5.59 14.55 7.90
N THR A 476 5.13 15.54 8.69
CA THR A 476 5.78 16.85 8.80
C THR A 476 7.15 16.75 9.47
N GLY A 477 7.25 15.95 10.53
CA GLY A 477 8.51 15.72 11.25
C GLY A 477 9.58 15.03 10.41
N ARG A 478 9.21 14.23 9.39
CA ARG A 478 10.16 13.60 8.46
C ARG A 478 10.86 14.60 7.55
N LEU A 479 10.28 15.76 7.27
CA LEU A 479 10.98 16.86 6.57
C LEU A 479 12.20 17.34 7.37
N ARG A 480 12.08 17.39 8.70
CA ARG A 480 13.21 17.64 9.58
C ARG A 480 14.29 16.57 9.44
N CYS A 481 13.90 15.28 9.43
CA CYS A 481 14.84 14.17 9.27
C CYS A 481 15.57 14.27 7.91
N LEU A 482 14.88 14.74 6.88
CA LEU A 482 15.48 14.94 5.55
C LEU A 482 16.60 15.99 5.59
N VAL A 483 16.36 17.16 6.19
CA VAL A 483 17.38 18.23 6.33
C VAL A 483 18.55 17.78 7.23
N GLN A 484 18.25 17.04 8.29
CA GLN A 484 19.26 16.55 9.22
C GLN A 484 20.08 15.38 8.64
N GLY A 485 19.58 14.66 7.64
CA GLY A 485 20.20 13.47 7.09
C GLY A 485 20.17 12.28 8.04
N CYS A 486 19.16 12.20 8.93
CA CYS A 486 18.92 11.03 9.77
C CYS A 486 17.84 10.13 9.17
N CYS A 487 17.76 8.87 9.61
CA CYS A 487 16.78 7.89 9.13
C CYS A 487 16.83 7.68 7.60
N HIS A 488 18.01 7.80 6.99
CA HIS A 488 18.22 7.46 5.58
C HIS A 488 18.21 5.93 5.39
N GLY A 489 17.93 5.49 4.17
CA GLY A 489 18.00 4.09 3.80
C GLY A 489 19.40 3.64 3.37
N ARG A 490 19.46 2.45 2.79
CA ARG A 490 20.68 1.86 2.22
C ARG A 490 21.11 2.59 0.94
N PRO A 491 22.34 2.37 0.44
CA PRO A 491 22.74 2.81 -0.88
C PRO A 491 21.76 2.37 -1.97
N SER A 492 21.55 3.21 -2.94
CA SER A 492 20.58 3.05 -4.02
C SER A 492 21.19 3.45 -5.35
N ASN A 493 20.44 3.28 -6.44
CA ASN A 493 20.87 3.80 -7.74
C ASN A 493 20.52 5.30 -7.87
N GLU A 494 21.18 5.97 -8.83
CA GLU A 494 21.03 7.38 -9.14
C GLU A 494 19.60 7.82 -9.49
N ASN A 495 18.79 6.90 -9.99
CA ASN A 495 17.40 7.19 -10.39
C ASN A 495 16.42 7.21 -9.21
N ILE A 496 16.81 6.65 -8.07
CA ILE A 496 15.96 6.51 -6.88
C ILE A 496 16.52 7.33 -5.72
N GLY A 497 17.83 7.25 -5.49
CA GLY A 497 18.50 7.83 -4.35
C GLY A 497 18.59 9.35 -4.36
N ILE A 498 18.82 9.93 -3.19
CA ILE A 498 19.20 11.34 -2.98
C ILE A 498 20.60 11.43 -2.38
N HIS A 499 21.30 12.52 -2.69
CA HIS A 499 22.64 12.78 -2.19
C HIS A 499 22.61 13.75 -1.02
N PHE A 500 23.28 13.39 0.06
CA PHE A 500 23.51 14.26 1.20
C PHE A 500 24.91 14.82 1.11
N THR A 501 25.06 16.07 0.67
CA THR A 501 26.36 16.71 0.45
C THR A 501 26.70 17.74 1.53
N HIS A 502 25.71 18.22 2.31
CA HIS A 502 25.95 19.24 3.32
C HIS A 502 26.85 18.72 4.46
N PRO A 503 27.95 19.41 4.84
CA PRO A 503 28.92 18.93 5.84
C PRO A 503 28.28 18.63 7.21
N ASN A 504 27.24 19.35 7.60
CA ASN A 504 26.53 19.17 8.86
C ASN A 504 25.52 18.01 8.83
N SER A 505 25.24 17.44 7.66
CA SER A 505 24.37 16.27 7.54
C SER A 505 24.91 15.11 8.39
N ARG A 506 24.01 14.41 9.06
CA ARG A 506 24.35 13.22 9.84
C ARG A 506 24.92 12.10 8.97
N VAL A 507 24.48 11.99 7.72
CA VAL A 507 25.05 11.05 6.73
C VAL A 507 26.55 11.27 6.61
N ASN A 508 26.99 12.52 6.47
CA ASN A 508 28.39 12.85 6.28
C ASN A 508 29.21 12.75 7.57
N LYS A 509 28.63 13.18 8.71
CA LYS A 509 29.34 13.19 10.00
C LYS A 509 29.48 11.83 10.67
N ILE A 510 28.52 10.92 10.47
CA ILE A 510 28.45 9.66 11.22
C ILE A 510 28.58 8.45 10.31
N SER A 511 27.88 8.43 9.17
CA SER A 511 27.81 7.25 8.32
C SER A 511 28.92 7.18 7.27
N GLY A 512 29.67 8.27 7.03
CA GLY A 512 30.75 8.31 6.04
C GLY A 512 30.29 8.10 4.59
N MET A 513 29.01 8.31 4.30
CA MET A 513 28.40 8.08 2.98
C MET A 513 28.17 9.37 2.20
N ALA A 514 29.10 10.33 2.33
CA ALA A 514 29.01 11.59 1.59
C ALA A 514 28.96 11.34 0.09
N GLY A 515 27.97 11.93 -0.58
CA GLY A 515 27.83 11.82 -2.04
C GLY A 515 27.36 10.45 -2.55
N VAL A 516 27.08 9.48 -1.68
CA VAL A 516 26.48 8.21 -2.06
C VAL A 516 24.97 8.40 -2.20
N PRO A 517 24.32 7.96 -3.31
CA PRO A 517 22.87 8.01 -3.43
C PRO A 517 22.23 7.04 -2.44
N LEU A 518 21.37 7.55 -1.56
CA LEU A 518 20.70 6.78 -0.52
C LEU A 518 19.18 6.76 -0.74
N HIS A 519 18.55 5.63 -0.42
CA HIS A 519 17.08 5.55 -0.42
C HIS A 519 16.49 6.64 0.49
N PRO A 520 15.62 7.53 -0.04
CA PRO A 520 14.99 8.59 0.75
C PRO A 520 13.84 8.05 1.59
N THR A 521 14.15 7.22 2.59
CA THR A 521 13.17 6.58 3.47
C THR A 521 12.29 7.59 4.20
N GLN A 522 12.77 8.82 4.37
CA GLN A 522 11.99 9.94 4.90
C GLN A 522 10.79 10.26 3.98
N LEU A 523 10.98 10.27 2.65
CA LEU A 523 9.89 10.50 1.69
C LEU A 523 8.91 9.33 1.67
N TYR A 524 9.41 8.09 1.75
CA TYR A 524 8.55 6.91 1.84
C TYR A 524 7.67 6.98 3.09
N SER A 525 8.27 7.33 4.23
CA SER A 525 7.54 7.52 5.48
C SER A 525 6.54 8.69 5.43
N ILE A 526 6.84 9.79 4.72
CA ILE A 526 5.86 10.87 4.48
C ILE A 526 4.65 10.32 3.73
N GLY A 527 4.87 9.61 2.62
CA GLY A 527 3.80 9.04 1.80
C GLY A 527 2.92 8.05 2.58
N THR A 528 3.53 7.10 3.29
CA THR A 528 2.78 6.12 4.10
C THR A 528 2.00 6.79 5.22
N ASN A 529 2.57 7.75 5.92
CA ASN A 529 1.87 8.49 6.96
C ASN A 529 0.69 9.31 6.44
N ILE A 530 0.81 9.94 5.26
CA ILE A 530 -0.33 10.64 4.63
C ILE A 530 -1.47 9.64 4.35
N ILE A 531 -1.16 8.48 3.77
CA ILE A 531 -2.15 7.43 3.49
C ILE A 531 -2.80 6.95 4.80
N THR A 532 -2.00 6.64 5.82
CA THR A 532 -2.49 6.23 7.14
C THR A 532 -3.43 7.28 7.74
N GLY A 533 -3.03 8.56 7.70
CA GLY A 533 -3.86 9.66 8.21
C GLY A 533 -5.20 9.78 7.48
N LEU A 534 -5.21 9.66 6.16
CA LEU A 534 -6.44 9.69 5.35
C LEU A 534 -7.35 8.50 5.68
N VAL A 535 -6.80 7.30 5.79
CA VAL A 535 -7.54 6.08 6.17
C VAL A 535 -8.17 6.24 7.55
N LEU A 536 -7.41 6.72 8.55
CA LEU A 536 -7.93 6.92 9.90
C LEU A 536 -9.05 7.97 9.95
N ILE A 537 -8.91 9.09 9.22
CA ILE A 537 -9.96 10.10 9.11
C ILE A 537 -11.22 9.50 8.49
N ARG A 538 -11.06 8.68 7.45
CA ARG A 538 -12.20 8.02 6.81
C ARG A 538 -12.90 7.06 7.77
N LEU A 539 -12.15 6.21 8.46
CA LEU A 539 -12.69 5.28 9.46
C LEU A 539 -13.43 6.01 10.59
N PHE A 540 -12.87 7.14 11.05
CA PHE A 540 -13.53 8.00 12.02
C PHE A 540 -14.85 8.56 11.49
N SER A 541 -14.89 9.04 10.25
CA SER A 541 -16.12 9.55 9.62
C SER A 541 -17.19 8.47 9.45
N MET A 542 -16.82 7.19 9.39
CA MET A 542 -17.72 6.04 9.36
C MET A 542 -18.25 5.66 10.76
N GLY A 543 -17.87 6.37 11.81
CA GLY A 543 -18.28 6.08 13.17
C GLY A 543 -17.58 4.87 13.80
N ILE A 544 -16.42 4.48 13.29
CA ILE A 544 -15.61 3.39 13.86
C ILE A 544 -15.16 3.77 15.29
N SER A 545 -15.22 2.82 16.21
CA SER A 545 -14.91 3.05 17.62
C SER A 545 -13.48 3.56 17.85
N ALA A 546 -13.31 4.40 18.88
CA ALA A 546 -12.02 4.99 19.24
C ALA A 546 -10.93 3.92 19.48
N SER A 547 -11.27 2.83 20.17
CA SER A 547 -10.33 1.73 20.44
C SER A 547 -9.80 1.08 19.15
N LEU A 548 -10.66 0.93 18.15
CA LEU A 548 -10.26 0.34 16.87
C LEU A 548 -9.38 1.30 16.05
N ILE A 549 -9.70 2.60 16.03
CA ILE A 549 -8.86 3.63 15.40
C ILE A 549 -7.44 3.59 15.97
N ILE A 550 -7.30 3.48 17.30
CA ILE A 550 -6.01 3.34 17.96
C ILE A 550 -5.29 2.06 17.47
N GLY A 551 -5.98 0.92 17.46
CA GLY A 551 -5.42 -0.35 17.01
C GLY A 551 -4.95 -0.30 15.55
N ILE A 552 -5.77 0.27 14.64
CA ILE A 552 -5.43 0.42 13.22
C ILE A 552 -4.23 1.33 13.03
N TYR A 553 -4.14 2.44 13.79
CA TYR A 553 -2.95 3.29 13.77
C TYR A 553 -1.68 2.51 14.07
N PHE A 554 -1.67 1.67 15.11
CA PHE A 554 -0.50 0.86 15.46
C PHE A 554 -0.17 -0.23 14.44
N ILE A 555 -1.16 -0.74 13.72
CA ILE A 555 -0.95 -1.73 12.66
C ILE A 555 -0.34 -1.10 11.41
N LEU A 556 -0.81 0.10 11.03
CA LEU A 556 -0.38 0.77 9.80
C LEU A 556 0.93 1.57 9.97
N ASN A 557 1.32 1.89 11.20
CA ASN A 557 2.50 2.69 11.52
C ASN A 557 3.70 1.83 11.94
#